data_8e878a773168347ca0d6b8e3b4936b87
#
_entry.id   8e878a773168347ca0d6b8e3b4936b87
#
_cell.length_a   1.000
_cell.length_b   1.000
_cell.length_c   1.000
_cell.angle_alpha   90.00
_cell.angle_beta   90.00
_cell.angle_gamma   90.00
#
_symmetry.space_group_name_H-M   'P 1'
#
loop_
_entity.id
_entity.type
_entity.pdbx_description
1 polymer ?
#
loop_
_entity_poly.entity_id
_entity_poly.type
_entity_poly.pdbx_seq_one_letter_code
_entity_poly.pdbx_strand_id
1 'polypeptide(L)'
;MAVKKMENFSVAPGFFMNDMSLLSIVTITFNNFDELLHTVESVKDLKCCEHLIINGGKCQKTLEFLQIFSGKSISEPDQGISDAFNKGIKLSQGSAVMLLNSGDILLDQTYPEKALHILKEHPEADFVHANELYDDAMIGEFVMRPLRKHNNLYPNIGKGMPYRHQTMVVRRRIYDKVGSFDLKYVTSDFDWTCRWEVSHKHPRGIAFYFEGKPVIKMDGKGVSTVREWKVMLEAIKI
;
A
#
# COMPACT_ATOMS: atom_id res chain seq x y z
N MET A 1 -7.75 30.80 2.60
CA MET A 1 -8.41 29.88 3.55
C MET A 1 -7.36 29.14 4.33
N ALA A 2 -7.40 29.28 5.66
CA ALA A 2 -6.31 28.90 6.56
C ALA A 2 -6.13 27.38 6.64
N VAL A 3 -4.88 26.93 6.47
CA VAL A 3 -4.45 25.55 6.73
C VAL A 3 -4.55 25.30 8.24
N LYS A 4 -5.51 24.49 8.67
CA LYS A 4 -5.56 23.99 10.04
C LYS A 4 -4.43 22.98 10.23
N LYS A 5 -3.35 23.38 10.88
CA LYS A 5 -2.32 22.49 11.43
C LYS A 5 -3.01 21.59 12.46
N MET A 6 -3.06 20.30 12.19
CA MET A 6 -3.52 19.32 13.18
C MET A 6 -2.32 18.91 14.04
N GLU A 7 -2.10 19.65 15.12
CA GLU A 7 -1.19 19.28 16.20
C GLU A 7 -1.98 18.46 17.23
N ASN A 8 -1.45 17.27 17.58
CA ASN A 8 -1.87 16.40 18.68
C ASN A 8 -3.25 15.72 18.56
N PHE A 9 -3.30 14.60 17.81
CA PHE A 9 -4.38 13.64 17.97
C PHE A 9 -4.13 12.75 19.20
N SER A 10 -4.80 13.08 20.30
CA SER A 10 -5.02 12.16 21.42
C SER A 10 -6.27 11.36 21.11
N VAL A 11 -6.13 10.07 20.78
CA VAL A 11 -7.27 9.15 20.68
C VAL A 11 -7.76 8.89 22.11
N ALA A 12 -8.99 9.30 22.41
CA ALA A 12 -9.62 9.02 23.69
C ALA A 12 -9.78 7.50 23.88
N PRO A 13 -9.43 6.92 25.05
CA PRO A 13 -9.66 5.51 25.32
C PRO A 13 -11.17 5.27 25.48
N GLY A 14 -11.78 4.48 24.61
CA GLY A 14 -13.19 4.09 24.75
C GLY A 14 -14.01 4.02 23.46
N PHE A 15 -13.38 3.91 22.32
CA PHE A 15 -14.10 3.78 21.05
C PHE A 15 -14.66 2.33 20.91
N PHE A 16 -15.98 2.19 20.92
CA PHE A 16 -16.67 0.90 20.80
C PHE A 16 -16.44 0.26 19.42
N MET A 17 -16.06 -1.01 19.39
CA MET A 17 -15.67 -1.80 18.20
C MET A 17 -16.77 -2.03 17.17
N ASN A 18 -18.00 -1.54 17.34
CA ASN A 18 -19.13 -1.89 16.51
C ASN A 18 -19.28 -1.11 15.19
N ASP A 19 -18.39 -0.15 14.88
CA ASP A 19 -18.48 0.67 13.66
C ASP A 19 -17.12 0.91 12.98
N MET A 20 -16.11 0.08 13.28
CA MET A 20 -14.79 0.22 12.66
C MET A 20 -14.76 -0.44 11.29
N SER A 21 -14.46 0.36 10.28
CA SER A 21 -14.15 -0.15 8.94
C SER A 21 -12.95 -1.10 9.01
N LEU A 22 -13.07 -2.29 8.43
CA LEU A 22 -11.99 -3.27 8.36
C LEU A 22 -11.00 -2.86 7.26
N LEU A 23 -9.70 -2.94 7.54
CA LEU A 23 -8.63 -2.83 6.55
C LEU A 23 -8.22 -4.22 6.08
N SER A 24 -8.10 -4.44 4.78
CA SER A 24 -7.44 -5.61 4.22
C SER A 24 -5.98 -5.28 3.94
N ILE A 25 -5.07 -5.96 4.64
CA ILE A 25 -3.64 -5.93 4.31
C ILE A 25 -3.36 -7.11 3.40
N VAL A 26 -2.92 -6.82 2.18
CA VAL A 26 -2.55 -7.82 1.18
C VAL A 26 -1.05 -7.89 1.08
N THR A 27 -0.46 -9.02 1.45
CA THR A 27 0.98 -9.28 1.29
C THR A 27 1.18 -10.26 0.14
N ILE A 28 2.02 -9.89 -0.82
CA ILE A 28 2.43 -10.78 -1.90
C ILE A 28 3.81 -11.36 -1.63
N THR A 29 4.05 -12.62 -2.03
CA THR A 29 5.32 -13.31 -1.82
C THR A 29 5.69 -14.23 -2.99
N PHE A 30 6.99 -14.30 -3.30
CA PHE A 30 7.52 -15.19 -4.33
C PHE A 30 8.90 -15.73 -3.94
N ASN A 31 8.93 -16.94 -3.33
CA ASN A 31 10.15 -17.65 -2.91
C ASN A 31 11.08 -16.91 -1.94
N ASN A 32 10.55 -16.03 -1.11
CA ASN A 32 11.29 -15.21 -0.15
C ASN A 32 10.66 -15.30 1.25
N PHE A 33 10.76 -16.48 1.84
CA PHE A 33 10.10 -16.83 3.10
C PHE A 33 10.52 -15.96 4.29
N ASP A 34 11.81 -15.68 4.40
CA ASP A 34 12.34 -14.94 5.55
C ASP A 34 11.83 -13.49 5.54
N GLU A 35 11.79 -12.86 4.35
CA GLU A 35 11.22 -11.53 4.15
C GLU A 35 9.69 -11.53 4.42
N LEU A 36 8.98 -12.60 4.00
CA LEU A 36 7.57 -12.76 4.30
C LEU A 36 7.31 -12.75 5.81
N LEU A 37 8.13 -13.47 6.58
CA LEU A 37 7.98 -13.50 8.04
C LEU A 37 8.14 -12.12 8.67
N HIS A 38 9.08 -11.31 8.21
CA HIS A 38 9.25 -9.93 8.71
C HIS A 38 7.99 -9.09 8.49
N THR A 39 7.39 -9.19 7.30
CA THR A 39 6.14 -8.48 7.00
C THR A 39 5.00 -8.97 7.87
N VAL A 40 4.80 -10.29 7.97
CA VAL A 40 3.73 -10.90 8.78
C VAL A 40 3.87 -10.48 10.25
N GLU A 41 5.07 -10.57 10.81
CA GLU A 41 5.36 -10.19 12.19
C GLU A 41 5.02 -8.72 12.46
N SER A 42 5.28 -7.84 11.49
CA SER A 42 5.01 -6.42 11.63
C SER A 42 3.53 -6.04 11.65
N VAL A 43 2.63 -6.93 11.23
CA VAL A 43 1.17 -6.65 11.15
C VAL A 43 0.31 -7.60 11.98
N LYS A 44 0.89 -8.62 12.62
CA LYS A 44 0.15 -9.72 13.29
C LYS A 44 -0.78 -9.27 14.41
N ASP A 45 -0.43 -8.21 15.14
CA ASP A 45 -1.15 -7.75 16.33
C ASP A 45 -2.21 -6.68 16.01
N LEU A 46 -2.41 -6.34 14.75
CA LEU A 46 -3.38 -5.34 14.32
C LEU A 46 -4.81 -5.87 14.44
N LYS A 47 -5.64 -5.20 15.24
CA LYS A 47 -7.02 -5.63 15.52
C LYS A 47 -8.05 -5.16 14.48
N CYS A 48 -7.75 -4.07 13.77
CA CYS A 48 -8.65 -3.49 12.76
C CYS A 48 -8.44 -4.05 11.34
N CYS A 49 -7.68 -5.16 11.20
CA CYS A 49 -7.22 -5.66 9.91
C CYS A 49 -7.55 -7.15 9.72
N GLU A 50 -7.86 -7.51 8.47
CA GLU A 50 -7.65 -8.87 7.97
C GLU A 50 -6.31 -8.90 7.23
N HIS A 51 -5.56 -9.99 7.34
CA HIS A 51 -4.32 -10.18 6.62
C HIS A 51 -4.49 -11.29 5.58
N LEU A 52 -4.17 -10.97 4.33
CA LEU A 52 -4.20 -11.88 3.19
C LEU A 52 -2.79 -12.07 2.63
N ILE A 53 -2.38 -13.33 2.41
CA ILE A 53 -1.11 -13.65 1.77
C ILE A 53 -1.37 -14.29 0.42
N ILE A 54 -0.78 -13.72 -0.64
CA ILE A 54 -0.84 -14.24 -2.00
C ILE A 54 0.55 -14.74 -2.38
N ASN A 55 0.69 -16.06 -2.49
CA ASN A 55 1.94 -16.73 -2.82
C ASN A 55 1.94 -17.22 -4.27
N GLY A 56 2.79 -16.63 -5.11
CA GLY A 56 3.04 -17.09 -6.48
C GLY A 56 4.20 -18.09 -6.58
N GLY A 57 4.95 -18.29 -5.49
CA GLY A 57 6.16 -19.11 -5.45
C GLY A 57 5.93 -20.56 -5.05
N LYS A 58 7.02 -21.33 -5.04
CA LYS A 58 7.04 -22.76 -4.69
C LYS A 58 7.94 -23.07 -3.49
N CYS A 59 8.35 -22.06 -2.73
CA CYS A 59 9.19 -22.25 -1.54
C CYS A 59 8.47 -23.14 -0.53
N GLN A 60 9.08 -24.27 -0.17
CA GLN A 60 8.47 -25.27 0.72
C GLN A 60 8.16 -24.67 2.11
N LYS A 61 9.07 -23.87 2.67
CA LYS A 61 8.86 -23.19 3.95
C LYS A 61 7.63 -22.26 3.90
N THR A 62 7.43 -21.54 2.80
CA THR A 62 6.25 -20.69 2.61
C THR A 62 4.98 -21.54 2.57
N LEU A 63 4.97 -22.66 1.84
CA LEU A 63 3.80 -23.54 1.73
C LEU A 63 3.43 -24.15 3.08
N GLU A 64 4.41 -24.58 3.88
CA GLU A 64 4.21 -25.11 5.24
C GLU A 64 3.66 -24.04 6.19
N PHE A 65 4.23 -22.84 6.14
CA PHE A 65 3.76 -21.71 6.94
C PHE A 65 2.30 -21.34 6.62
N LEU A 66 1.91 -21.33 5.35
CA LEU A 66 0.55 -20.98 4.94
C LEU A 66 -0.51 -21.98 5.47
N GLN A 67 -0.13 -23.21 5.79
CA GLN A 67 -1.05 -24.20 6.39
C GLN A 67 -1.44 -23.85 7.84
N ILE A 68 -0.60 -23.11 8.55
CA ILE A 68 -0.82 -22.71 9.96
C ILE A 68 -1.09 -21.21 10.10
N PHE A 69 -1.06 -20.48 9.01
CA PHE A 69 -1.35 -19.04 9.00
C PHE A 69 -2.82 -18.79 9.35
N SER A 70 -3.07 -17.96 10.38
CA SER A 70 -4.42 -17.69 10.88
C SER A 70 -5.26 -16.77 10.00
N GLY A 71 -4.63 -16.03 9.07
CA GLY A 71 -5.30 -15.19 8.10
C GLY A 71 -5.74 -15.96 6.85
N LYS A 72 -6.09 -15.23 5.79
CA LYS A 72 -6.43 -15.82 4.50
C LYS A 72 -5.21 -15.97 3.63
N SER A 73 -5.08 -17.06 2.89
CA SER A 73 -3.99 -17.22 1.92
C SER A 73 -4.44 -17.92 0.64
N ILE A 74 -3.78 -17.57 -0.45
CA ILE A 74 -3.82 -18.31 -1.72
C ILE A 74 -2.38 -18.62 -2.12
N SER A 75 -2.18 -19.86 -2.59
CA SER A 75 -0.90 -20.32 -3.16
C SER A 75 -1.15 -20.92 -4.52
N GLU A 76 -0.91 -20.16 -5.56
CA GLU A 76 -1.05 -20.55 -6.96
C GLU A 76 -0.13 -19.70 -7.84
N PRO A 77 0.29 -20.19 -9.02
CA PRO A 77 1.10 -19.39 -9.94
C PRO A 77 0.44 -18.05 -10.27
N ASP A 78 1.25 -17.01 -10.34
CA ASP A 78 0.85 -15.68 -10.80
C ASP A 78 1.64 -15.24 -12.05
N GLN A 79 1.17 -14.18 -12.70
CA GLN A 79 1.83 -13.54 -13.84
C GLN A 79 2.70 -12.34 -13.40
N GLY A 80 3.12 -12.33 -12.13
CA GLY A 80 3.94 -11.28 -11.52
C GLY A 80 3.18 -10.47 -10.47
N ILE A 81 3.87 -9.44 -9.94
CA ILE A 81 3.43 -8.60 -8.83
C ILE A 81 2.00 -8.08 -9.00
N SER A 82 1.69 -7.57 -10.20
CA SER A 82 0.38 -7.00 -10.54
C SER A 82 -0.75 -8.01 -10.42
N ASP A 83 -0.53 -9.25 -10.89
CA ASP A 83 -1.51 -10.33 -10.81
C ASP A 83 -1.72 -10.76 -9.35
N ALA A 84 -0.64 -10.89 -8.59
CA ALA A 84 -0.71 -11.23 -7.17
C ALA A 84 -1.51 -10.17 -6.38
N PHE A 85 -1.26 -8.88 -6.58
CA PHE A 85 -2.03 -7.81 -5.97
C PHE A 85 -3.50 -7.81 -6.41
N ASN A 86 -3.78 -8.01 -7.70
CA ASN A 86 -5.15 -8.10 -8.20
C ASN A 86 -5.93 -9.25 -7.54
N LYS A 87 -5.31 -10.42 -7.36
CA LYS A 87 -5.90 -11.54 -6.61
C LYS A 87 -6.21 -11.16 -5.17
N GLY A 88 -5.26 -10.52 -4.48
CA GLY A 88 -5.45 -10.08 -3.11
C GLY A 88 -6.56 -9.03 -2.95
N ILE A 89 -6.62 -8.02 -3.81
CA ILE A 89 -7.69 -7.01 -3.82
C ILE A 89 -9.04 -7.67 -4.04
N LYS A 90 -9.15 -8.61 -4.97
CA LYS A 90 -10.39 -9.33 -5.25
C LYS A 90 -10.91 -10.13 -4.04
N LEU A 91 -10.00 -10.70 -3.25
CA LEU A 91 -10.33 -11.51 -2.06
C LEU A 91 -10.55 -10.68 -0.80
N SER A 92 -10.08 -9.45 -0.78
CA SER A 92 -10.19 -8.57 0.38
C SER A 92 -11.66 -8.28 0.69
N GLN A 93 -11.98 -8.17 1.98
CA GLN A 93 -13.34 -7.88 2.49
C GLN A 93 -13.42 -6.54 3.21
N GLY A 94 -12.27 -5.92 3.46
CA GLY A 94 -12.18 -4.62 4.10
C GLY A 94 -12.75 -3.49 3.25
N SER A 95 -13.19 -2.43 3.91
CA SER A 95 -13.64 -1.18 3.26
C SER A 95 -12.48 -0.40 2.62
N ALA A 96 -11.26 -0.69 3.07
CA ALA A 96 -10.00 -0.18 2.51
C ALA A 96 -8.98 -1.31 2.35
N VAL A 97 -7.98 -1.09 1.49
CA VAL A 97 -6.93 -2.06 1.18
C VAL A 97 -5.58 -1.38 1.28
N MET A 98 -4.61 -2.06 1.88
CA MET A 98 -3.19 -1.71 1.92
C MET A 98 -2.39 -2.85 1.30
N LEU A 99 -1.44 -2.53 0.43
CA LEU A 99 -0.66 -3.51 -0.33
C LEU A 99 0.79 -3.48 0.16
N LEU A 100 1.30 -4.63 0.58
CA LEU A 100 2.68 -4.81 1.04
C LEU A 100 3.37 -5.91 0.23
N ASN A 101 4.63 -5.69 -0.12
CA ASN A 101 5.48 -6.78 -0.58
C ASN A 101 6.04 -7.55 0.63
N SER A 102 6.38 -8.80 0.45
CA SER A 102 7.23 -9.48 1.45
C SER A 102 8.57 -8.77 1.56
N GLY A 103 8.97 -8.43 2.78
CA GLY A 103 10.10 -7.56 3.12
C GLY A 103 9.70 -6.16 3.59
N ASP A 104 8.52 -5.66 3.20
CA ASP A 104 8.01 -4.40 3.73
C ASP A 104 7.60 -4.57 5.21
N ILE A 105 7.97 -3.61 6.06
CA ILE A 105 7.74 -3.65 7.50
C ILE A 105 6.90 -2.46 7.94
N LEU A 106 5.79 -2.73 8.61
CA LEU A 106 4.99 -1.68 9.26
C LEU A 106 5.72 -1.17 10.50
N LEU A 107 6.17 0.09 10.47
CA LEU A 107 6.90 0.74 11.56
C LEU A 107 5.96 1.41 12.58
N ASP A 108 4.86 2.01 12.13
CA ASP A 108 3.86 2.64 12.99
C ASP A 108 2.60 1.76 13.08
N GLN A 109 2.50 0.98 14.16
CA GLN A 109 1.36 0.10 14.44
C GLN A 109 0.02 0.84 14.57
N THR A 110 0.05 2.14 14.78
CA THR A 110 -1.15 2.97 14.90
C THR A 110 -1.61 3.55 13.56
N TYR A 111 -0.77 3.49 12.54
CA TYR A 111 -1.07 4.07 11.23
C TYR A 111 -2.31 3.48 10.56
N PRO A 112 -2.51 2.15 10.51
CA PRO A 112 -3.70 1.56 9.91
C PRO A 112 -5.02 2.08 10.51
N GLU A 113 -5.09 2.15 11.84
CA GLU A 113 -6.27 2.66 12.55
C GLU A 113 -6.48 4.15 12.28
N LYS A 114 -5.42 4.95 12.35
CA LYS A 114 -5.48 6.38 12.03
C LYS A 114 -5.89 6.65 10.60
N ALA A 115 -5.40 5.86 9.64
CA ALA A 115 -5.77 5.99 8.24
C ALA A 115 -7.26 5.67 8.02
N LEU A 116 -7.78 4.60 8.65
CA LEU A 116 -9.21 4.28 8.62
C LEU A 116 -10.06 5.38 9.24
N HIS A 117 -9.61 5.97 10.35
CA HIS A 117 -10.28 7.10 11.00
C HIS A 117 -10.33 8.32 10.07
N ILE A 118 -9.20 8.69 9.45
CA ILE A 118 -9.17 9.77 8.45
C ILE A 118 -10.15 9.49 7.30
N LEU A 119 -10.17 8.28 6.79
CA LEU A 119 -11.12 7.90 5.74
C LEU A 119 -12.57 8.01 6.24
N LYS A 120 -12.87 7.69 7.49
CA LYS A 120 -14.22 7.81 8.06
C LYS A 120 -14.65 9.29 8.18
N GLU A 121 -13.79 10.14 8.70
CA GLU A 121 -14.06 11.58 8.87
C GLU A 121 -14.11 12.34 7.53
N HIS A 122 -13.47 11.79 6.49
CA HIS A 122 -13.38 12.38 5.16
C HIS A 122 -13.95 11.42 4.10
N PRO A 123 -15.30 11.31 3.96
CA PRO A 123 -15.95 10.41 3.00
C PRO A 123 -15.56 10.67 1.54
N GLU A 124 -15.14 11.90 1.24
CA GLU A 124 -14.63 12.34 -0.05
C GLU A 124 -13.23 11.83 -0.35
N ALA A 125 -12.44 11.45 0.68
CA ALA A 125 -11.08 10.94 0.49
C ALA A 125 -11.09 9.56 -0.19
N ASP A 126 -10.25 9.38 -1.17
CA ASP A 126 -10.06 8.10 -1.88
C ASP A 126 -9.02 7.22 -1.19
N PHE A 127 -7.95 7.83 -0.67
CA PHE A 127 -6.93 7.14 0.10
C PHE A 127 -6.16 8.05 1.06
N VAL A 128 -5.50 7.42 2.02
CA VAL A 128 -4.48 8.04 2.89
C VAL A 128 -3.11 7.51 2.48
N HIS A 129 -2.08 8.36 2.53
CA HIS A 129 -0.69 7.98 2.27
C HIS A 129 0.25 8.72 3.23
N ALA A 130 1.49 8.23 3.35
CA ALA A 130 2.45 8.73 4.33
C ALA A 130 3.89 8.73 3.80
N ASN A 131 4.84 9.06 4.69
CA ASN A 131 6.27 8.87 4.44
C ASN A 131 6.66 7.40 4.53
N GLU A 132 7.69 7.03 3.78
CA GLU A 132 8.30 5.72 3.75
C GLU A 132 9.76 5.80 4.14
N LEU A 133 10.27 4.81 4.85
CA LEU A 133 11.70 4.58 5.06
C LEU A 133 12.19 3.60 3.99
N TYR A 134 13.09 4.03 3.15
CA TYR A 134 13.69 3.19 2.14
C TYR A 134 15.04 2.68 2.64
N ASP A 135 15.26 1.37 2.57
CA ASP A 135 16.49 0.72 2.98
C ASP A 135 17.27 0.32 1.73
N ASP A 136 18.21 1.18 1.34
CA ASP A 136 19.07 0.97 0.17
C ASP A 136 20.34 0.24 0.57
N ALA A 137 20.69 -0.81 -0.18
CA ALA A 137 21.85 -1.64 0.12
C ALA A 137 23.19 -0.90 0.02
N MET A 138 23.28 0.23 -0.70
CA MET A 138 24.51 0.98 -0.92
C MET A 138 24.64 2.23 -0.06
N ILE A 139 23.55 2.95 0.13
CA ILE A 139 23.55 4.26 0.81
C ILE A 139 22.86 4.23 2.18
N GLY A 140 22.28 3.07 2.56
CA GLY A 140 21.59 2.90 3.83
C GLY A 140 20.16 3.45 3.86
N GLU A 141 19.61 3.61 5.06
CA GLU A 141 18.23 4.05 5.26
C GLU A 141 18.06 5.57 5.04
N PHE A 142 17.00 5.93 4.30
CA PHE A 142 16.59 7.32 4.15
C PHE A 142 15.08 7.47 4.01
N VAL A 143 14.57 8.63 4.42
CA VAL A 143 13.12 8.91 4.36
C VAL A 143 12.73 9.36 2.97
N MET A 144 11.88 8.56 2.32
CA MET A 144 11.21 8.93 1.08
C MET A 144 9.88 9.63 1.40
N ARG A 145 9.80 10.89 1.02
CA ARG A 145 8.57 11.67 1.12
C ARG A 145 7.79 11.58 -0.18
N PRO A 146 6.44 11.59 -0.12
CA PRO A 146 5.65 11.66 -1.34
C PRO A 146 5.93 12.99 -2.05
N LEU A 147 5.93 12.97 -3.38
CA LEU A 147 6.08 14.18 -4.19
C LEU A 147 4.84 15.08 -4.07
N ARG A 148 3.69 14.48 -3.72
CA ARG A 148 2.42 15.17 -3.48
C ARG A 148 1.94 14.92 -2.05
N LYS A 149 1.68 15.97 -1.30
CA LYS A 149 1.22 15.87 0.08
C LYS A 149 -0.30 15.92 0.22
N HIS A 150 -0.93 16.87 -0.41
CA HIS A 150 -2.39 17.07 -0.38
C HIS A 150 -2.88 17.39 -1.79
N ASN A 151 -4.18 17.52 -1.97
CA ASN A 151 -4.91 17.77 -3.23
C ASN A 151 -4.38 18.83 -4.19
N ASN A 152 -3.14 19.22 -4.06
CA ASN A 152 -2.51 20.12 -5.00
C ASN A 152 -2.37 19.39 -6.34
N LEU A 153 -2.81 19.99 -7.41
CA LEU A 153 -2.54 19.52 -8.75
C LEU A 153 -1.07 19.11 -8.87
N TYR A 154 -0.83 17.86 -9.19
CA TYR A 154 0.51 17.43 -9.53
C TYR A 154 0.76 17.89 -10.95
N PRO A 155 1.51 18.96 -11.16
CA PRO A 155 1.63 19.58 -12.49
C PRO A 155 2.45 18.73 -13.45
N ASN A 156 3.00 17.58 -12.98
CA ASN A 156 3.96 16.84 -13.75
C ASN A 156 4.05 15.37 -13.27
N ILE A 157 3.04 14.57 -13.60
CA ILE A 157 3.04 13.12 -13.37
C ILE A 157 4.26 12.44 -14.04
N GLY A 158 4.83 13.04 -15.08
CA GLY A 158 6.07 12.60 -15.72
C GLY A 158 7.34 12.70 -14.85
N LYS A 159 7.26 13.23 -13.63
CA LYS A 159 8.39 13.23 -12.67
C LYS A 159 8.50 11.96 -11.81
N GLY A 160 7.62 10.98 -12.01
CA GLY A 160 7.62 9.71 -11.28
C GLY A 160 6.45 9.56 -10.32
N MET A 161 6.46 8.47 -9.55
CA MET A 161 5.39 8.09 -8.63
C MET A 161 5.14 9.18 -7.57
N PRO A 162 3.95 9.80 -7.53
CA PRO A 162 3.67 10.92 -6.64
C PRO A 162 3.46 10.49 -5.18
N TYR A 163 3.11 9.25 -4.95
CA TYR A 163 2.80 8.67 -3.64
C TYR A 163 3.75 7.51 -3.32
N ARG A 164 3.87 7.17 -2.05
CA ARG A 164 4.58 5.95 -1.63
C ARG A 164 3.57 4.82 -1.58
N HIS A 165 3.62 3.92 -2.55
CA HIS A 165 2.61 2.89 -2.79
C HIS A 165 2.35 2.03 -1.55
N GLN A 166 3.40 1.57 -0.86
CA GLN A 166 3.28 0.72 0.32
C GLN A 166 2.62 1.41 1.52
N THR A 167 2.61 2.75 1.52
CA THR A 167 1.94 3.53 2.57
C THR A 167 0.47 3.81 2.28
N MET A 168 -0.02 3.49 1.08
CA MET A 168 -1.37 3.84 0.67
C MET A 168 -2.41 2.93 1.32
N VAL A 169 -3.36 3.53 2.02
CA VAL A 169 -4.60 2.90 2.50
C VAL A 169 -5.73 3.38 1.61
N VAL A 170 -6.10 2.58 0.61
CA VAL A 170 -7.01 2.94 -0.48
C VAL A 170 -8.40 2.38 -0.21
N ARG A 171 -9.45 3.21 -0.33
CA ARG A 171 -10.83 2.70 -0.28
C ARG A 171 -11.06 1.65 -1.35
N ARG A 172 -11.65 0.52 -0.99
CA ARG A 172 -11.91 -0.57 -1.91
C ARG A 172 -12.68 -0.13 -3.16
N ARG A 173 -13.70 0.71 -3.00
CA ARG A 173 -14.48 1.26 -4.13
C ARG A 173 -13.65 1.95 -5.20
N ILE A 174 -12.44 2.41 -4.86
CA ILE A 174 -11.56 3.08 -5.81
C ILE A 174 -10.91 2.08 -6.75
N TYR A 175 -10.55 0.89 -6.25
CA TYR A 175 -10.13 -0.21 -7.13
C TYR A 175 -11.24 -0.64 -8.08
N ASP A 176 -12.50 -0.68 -7.61
CA ASP A 176 -13.65 -0.99 -8.47
C ASP A 176 -13.84 0.08 -9.56
N LYS A 177 -13.60 1.35 -9.23
CA LYS A 177 -13.77 2.49 -10.14
C LYS A 177 -12.64 2.64 -11.15
N VAL A 178 -11.37 2.51 -10.72
CA VAL A 178 -10.16 2.71 -11.54
C VAL A 178 -9.82 1.44 -12.32
N GLY A 179 -10.20 0.28 -11.77
CA GLY A 179 -9.89 -1.04 -12.32
C GLY A 179 -8.62 -1.64 -11.72
N SER A 180 -8.32 -2.85 -12.12
CA SER A 180 -7.17 -3.64 -11.69
C SER A 180 -5.84 -3.05 -12.17
N PHE A 181 -4.74 -3.49 -11.58
CA PHE A 181 -3.40 -3.23 -12.10
C PHE A 181 -3.22 -3.90 -13.47
N ASP A 182 -2.62 -3.18 -14.43
CA ASP A 182 -2.35 -3.72 -15.77
C ASP A 182 -1.10 -4.61 -15.72
N LEU A 183 -1.26 -5.87 -16.14
CA LEU A 183 -0.18 -6.88 -16.11
C LEU A 183 0.95 -6.59 -17.10
N LYS A 184 0.73 -5.67 -18.05
CA LYS A 184 1.75 -5.29 -19.03
C LYS A 184 2.92 -4.52 -18.41
N TYR A 185 2.66 -3.79 -17.31
CA TYR A 185 3.64 -2.90 -16.72
C TYR A 185 4.27 -3.49 -15.46
N VAL A 186 5.57 -3.34 -15.33
CA VAL A 186 6.28 -3.60 -14.07
C VAL A 186 5.92 -2.52 -13.04
N THR A 187 5.73 -1.27 -13.52
CA THR A 187 5.29 -0.10 -12.75
C THR A 187 3.78 0.08 -12.80
N SER A 188 3.05 -1.00 -12.59
CA SER A 188 1.58 -1.00 -12.67
C SER A 188 0.91 -0.15 -11.60
N ASP A 189 1.58 0.09 -10.47
CA ASP A 189 1.19 1.02 -9.42
C ASP A 189 1.22 2.47 -9.91
N PHE A 190 2.23 2.84 -10.72
CA PHE A 190 2.30 4.13 -11.37
C PHE A 190 1.21 4.28 -12.45
N ASP A 191 1.02 3.28 -13.32
CA ASP A 191 -0.08 3.26 -14.29
C ASP A 191 -1.44 3.41 -13.60
N TRP A 192 -1.68 2.66 -12.51
CA TRP A 192 -2.92 2.74 -11.76
C TRP A 192 -3.13 4.14 -11.18
N THR A 193 -2.07 4.75 -10.66
CA THR A 193 -2.11 6.13 -10.14
C THR A 193 -2.45 7.13 -11.24
N CYS A 194 -1.88 6.96 -12.44
CA CYS A 194 -2.20 7.79 -13.61
C CYS A 194 -3.66 7.66 -14.01
N ARG A 195 -4.19 6.43 -14.07
CA ARG A 195 -5.60 6.19 -14.37
C ARG A 195 -6.52 6.77 -13.31
N TRP A 196 -6.14 6.69 -12.02
CA TRP A 196 -6.88 7.33 -10.94
C TRP A 196 -6.91 8.85 -11.11
N GLU A 197 -5.79 9.50 -11.40
CA GLU A 197 -5.72 10.94 -11.64
C GLU A 197 -6.61 11.37 -12.81
N VAL A 198 -6.60 10.63 -13.92
CA VAL A 198 -7.39 10.94 -15.14
C VAL A 198 -8.88 10.65 -14.93
N SER A 199 -9.22 9.60 -14.18
CA SER A 199 -10.63 9.21 -13.95
C SER A 199 -11.43 10.24 -13.16
N HIS A 200 -10.76 11.17 -12.51
CA HIS A 200 -11.35 12.25 -11.73
C HIS A 200 -11.51 13.52 -12.59
N LYS A 201 -12.42 13.47 -13.59
CA LYS A 201 -12.67 14.62 -14.48
C LYS A 201 -13.13 15.89 -13.74
N HIS A 202 -13.72 15.83 -12.54
CA HIS A 202 -14.05 16.92 -11.60
C HIS A 202 -14.79 16.38 -10.37
N PRO A 203 -14.66 17.00 -9.21
CA PRO A 203 -13.40 17.44 -8.67
C PRO A 203 -12.64 16.27 -8.07
N ARG A 204 -11.44 16.11 -8.53
CA ARG A 204 -10.25 15.55 -7.88
C ARG A 204 -10.49 14.50 -6.83
N GLY A 205 -10.08 13.27 -7.08
CA GLY A 205 -9.85 12.31 -6.03
C GLY A 205 -9.03 12.94 -4.92
N ILE A 206 -9.40 12.69 -3.68
CA ILE A 206 -8.75 13.32 -2.55
C ILE A 206 -7.77 12.33 -1.95
N ALA A 207 -6.48 12.65 -2.07
CA ALA A 207 -5.41 11.97 -1.35
C ALA A 207 -5.14 12.72 -0.05
N PHE A 208 -5.18 12.01 1.07
CA PHE A 208 -4.83 12.53 2.39
C PHE A 208 -3.40 12.16 2.74
N TYR A 209 -2.56 13.17 3.04
CA TYR A 209 -1.21 12.93 3.52
C TYR A 209 -1.17 12.89 5.05
N PHE A 210 -0.80 11.72 5.57
CA PHE A 210 -0.51 11.54 7.00
C PHE A 210 0.92 12.01 7.28
N GLU A 211 1.05 13.22 7.82
CA GLU A 211 2.34 13.82 8.11
C GLU A 211 2.97 13.20 9.36
N GLY A 212 4.26 12.91 9.31
CA GLY A 212 4.97 12.39 10.47
C GLY A 212 6.23 11.59 10.11
N LYS A 213 6.59 10.67 11.01
CA LYS A 213 7.66 9.70 10.78
C LYS A 213 7.24 8.72 9.69
N PRO A 214 8.19 8.02 9.03
CA PRO A 214 7.86 6.94 8.13
C PRO A 214 7.00 5.88 8.82
N VAL A 215 5.99 5.40 8.11
CA VAL A 215 5.04 4.39 8.63
C VAL A 215 5.36 2.99 8.13
N ILE A 216 6.04 2.88 6.99
CA ILE A 216 6.52 1.63 6.39
C ILE A 216 8.02 1.75 6.14
N LYS A 217 8.76 0.65 6.36
CA LYS A 217 10.11 0.42 5.84
C LYS A 217 10.00 -0.47 4.62
N MET A 218 10.48 0.00 3.48
CA MET A 218 10.56 -0.74 2.23
C MET A 218 11.95 -1.32 2.06
N ASP A 219 12.04 -2.62 1.73
CA ASP A 219 13.31 -3.25 1.34
C ASP A 219 13.68 -2.83 -0.09
N GLY A 220 14.84 -2.19 -0.23
CA GLY A 220 15.40 -1.72 -1.50
C GLY A 220 15.82 -2.82 -2.48
N LYS A 221 15.69 -4.10 -2.14
CA LYS A 221 16.02 -5.25 -3.02
C LYS A 221 14.89 -5.65 -3.97
N GLY A 222 13.83 -4.87 -4.06
CA GLY A 222 12.64 -5.15 -4.85
C GLY A 222 12.88 -5.22 -6.37
N VAL A 223 11.90 -5.79 -7.10
CA VAL A 223 11.95 -6.00 -8.56
C VAL A 223 12.17 -4.71 -9.35
N SER A 224 11.66 -3.59 -8.88
CA SER A 224 11.84 -2.28 -9.51
C SER A 224 13.30 -1.81 -9.51
N THR A 225 14.05 -2.11 -8.45
CA THR A 225 15.48 -1.79 -8.35
C THR A 225 16.32 -2.67 -9.29
N VAL A 226 15.97 -3.96 -9.42
CA VAL A 226 16.70 -4.90 -10.29
C VAL A 226 16.44 -4.65 -11.78
N ARG A 227 15.32 -4.00 -12.13
CA ARG A 227 14.89 -3.76 -13.52
C ARG A 227 14.79 -2.27 -13.86
N GLU A 228 15.65 -1.44 -13.30
CA GLU A 228 15.64 0.04 -13.45
C GLU A 228 15.44 0.52 -14.89
N TRP A 229 16.15 -0.06 -15.87
CA TRP A 229 16.03 0.31 -17.28
C TRP A 229 14.62 0.04 -17.87
N LYS A 230 13.97 -1.06 -17.43
CA LYS A 230 12.60 -1.39 -17.86
C LYS A 230 11.59 -0.45 -17.24
N VAL A 231 11.75 -0.15 -15.96
CA VAL A 231 10.94 0.82 -15.21
C VAL A 231 11.01 2.20 -15.86
N MET A 232 12.22 2.66 -16.22
CA MET A 232 12.41 3.95 -16.89
C MET A 232 11.75 4.00 -18.28
N LEU A 233 11.84 2.92 -19.07
CA LEU A 233 11.20 2.85 -20.39
C LEU A 233 9.67 2.79 -20.31
N GLU A 234 9.11 2.16 -19.29
CA GLU A 234 7.68 2.10 -19.06
C GLU A 234 7.12 3.46 -18.63
N ALA A 235 7.79 4.17 -17.72
CA ALA A 235 7.37 5.50 -17.27
C ALA A 235 7.27 6.54 -18.40
N ILE A 236 7.99 6.32 -19.51
CA ILE A 236 7.89 7.18 -20.72
C ILE A 236 6.64 6.86 -21.55
N LYS A 237 6.08 5.65 -21.43
CA LYS A 237 4.96 5.16 -22.23
C LYS A 237 3.59 5.35 -21.56
N ILE A 238 3.57 5.56 -20.25
CA ILE A 238 2.38 5.83 -19.45
C ILE A 238 2.09 7.34 -19.47
#